data_149d65915d0792daf9c0efb5c1613eea
#
_entry.id   149d65915d0792daf9c0efb5c1613eea
#
_cell.length_a   1.000
_cell.length_b   1.000
_cell.length_c   1.000
_cell.angle_alpha   90.00
_cell.angle_beta   90.00
_cell.angle_gamma   90.00
#
_symmetry.space_group_name_H-M   'P 1'
#
loop_
_entity.id
_entity.type
_entity.pdbx_description
1 polymer ?
#
loop_
_entity_poly.entity_id
_entity_poly.type
_entity_poly.pdbx_seq_one_letter_code
_entity_poly.pdbx_strand_id
1 'polypeptide(L)'
;MGDSGSPTRRVGPDGKSSGCGRNRRLRCLVAFCLVLPLVLTTPVQADTATTDLVFSGSGWGHGVGLSQYGARAMADAGVSTYEILEHYYAGSGVRNVDNLLAGSFITLDETPLWVGLLQNQYDIAFRVMGGSADLCFDDTDQCVSSPLLEDKWRFGPDGNGLCAFSRETADGSYYTVSPSGSCSGSIRPTTTPTTISLPIKGRTYRHGTIRMRTNPLSDRLNVALEMSIDGYVAGVQELPDNWPGAALQAQSIASRSLVVHRIQKYGPAEVFDTVRLSLCACHIRDDDPDQAFGGYTAEAAHPVWRGLVGGTGGQVMAWDNKVINARFTSSSGGRTESNDASGGVAQAYLVPVDDSAAHTSAAANPFTTWTASVDQQSLGGFYGFSWLNDVRVTDRNESGSVATVSLHGIISGRPARLSTTGFSVRDVLGLPSPYFDIEVRPRFTDVAPDHPFGGEILGLAELGITSGCGADMFCPSRSVTRGEMAAFLVRALDLVLQPEEDPFTDDDNSVFEAEIETIRLHGITVGCTPTTFCPEQSVKRGEMAAFLVRAFGFSAANSSAGDSFADDDGTVFEADIETIRAVDVTSGCGQTSFCPQAEVTRGEMAAFLVRALAAT
;
A
#
# COMPACT_ATOMS: atom_id res chain seq x y z
N MET A 1 -44.06 3.42 -14.39
CA MET A 1 -44.39 3.28 -15.82
C MET A 1 -43.18 3.74 -16.62
N GLY A 2 -42.58 2.82 -17.41
CA GLY A 2 -41.62 3.03 -18.50
C GLY A 2 -40.17 3.18 -18.02
N ASP A 3 -39.33 2.25 -17.86
CA ASP A 3 -38.67 1.23 -18.72
C ASP A 3 -37.99 1.81 -19.96
N SER A 4 -36.64 1.75 -19.97
CA SER A 4 -35.74 1.70 -21.13
C SER A 4 -34.31 1.72 -20.60
N GLY A 5 -33.45 0.67 -20.60
CA GLY A 5 -33.12 -0.11 -21.77
C GLY A 5 -31.69 0.26 -22.20
N SER A 6 -30.68 -0.42 -21.62
CA SER A 6 -29.27 -0.39 -22.06
C SER A 6 -29.11 -1.04 -23.45
N PRO A 7 -28.25 -0.57 -24.33
CA PRO A 7 -27.84 -1.33 -25.51
C PRO A 7 -26.47 -1.97 -25.37
N THR A 8 -26.47 -3.28 -25.32
CA THR A 8 -25.30 -4.12 -25.60
C THR A 8 -24.96 -4.07 -27.09
N ARG A 9 -23.73 -3.79 -27.44
CA ARG A 9 -23.20 -3.91 -28.80
C ARG A 9 -22.59 -5.29 -29.00
N ARG A 10 -23.28 -6.11 -29.79
CA ARG A 10 -22.71 -7.32 -30.42
C ARG A 10 -21.98 -6.92 -31.69
N VAL A 11 -20.79 -7.51 -31.90
CA VAL A 11 -20.11 -7.54 -33.19
C VAL A 11 -20.29 -8.95 -33.75
N GLY A 12 -20.87 -9.07 -34.92
CA GLY A 12 -20.96 -10.30 -35.72
C GLY A 12 -20.14 -10.17 -37.01
N PRO A 13 -19.79 -11.27 -37.61
CA PRO A 13 -18.83 -11.36 -38.71
C PRO A 13 -19.53 -11.50 -40.07
N ASP A 14 -18.92 -10.92 -41.11
CA ASP A 14 -19.08 -11.28 -42.52
C ASP A 14 -18.02 -10.48 -43.29
N GLY A 15 -17.36 -10.95 -44.33
CA GLY A 15 -17.52 -12.11 -45.18
C GLY A 15 -16.79 -11.86 -46.48
N LYS A 16 -16.33 -12.96 -47.10
CA LYS A 16 -16.11 -13.18 -48.56
C LYS A 16 -15.05 -12.33 -49.25
N SER A 17 -14.25 -12.77 -50.19
CA SER A 17 -14.31 -13.95 -51.07
C SER A 17 -13.10 -13.99 -52.01
N SER A 18 -12.78 -15.17 -52.47
CA SER A 18 -12.47 -15.60 -53.83
C SER A 18 -11.06 -15.46 -54.39
N GLY A 19 -10.61 -16.64 -54.90
CA GLY A 19 -9.69 -16.70 -56.02
C GLY A 19 -8.91 -17.99 -56.20
N CYS A 20 -9.51 -18.95 -56.75
CA CYS A 20 -9.22 -20.03 -57.68
C CYS A 20 -7.78 -20.15 -58.28
N GLY A 21 -7.23 -21.40 -58.32
CA GLY A 21 -6.09 -21.71 -59.21
C GLY A 21 -5.42 -23.06 -59.02
N ARG A 22 -6.02 -24.14 -59.55
CA ARG A 22 -5.54 -25.33 -60.25
C ARG A 22 -4.26 -26.09 -59.85
N ASN A 23 -4.52 -27.36 -59.49
CA ASN A 23 -3.88 -28.62 -59.95
C ASN A 23 -2.37 -28.86 -59.79
N ARG A 24 -2.02 -29.86 -58.95
CA ARG A 24 -1.30 -31.06 -59.40
C ARG A 24 -1.43 -32.21 -58.39
N ARG A 25 -1.81 -33.38 -58.90
CA ARG A 25 -1.88 -34.65 -58.20
C ARG A 25 -0.47 -35.13 -57.86
N LEU A 26 -0.24 -35.62 -56.61
CA LEU A 26 0.69 -36.75 -56.42
C LEU A 26 0.33 -37.51 -55.11
N ARG A 27 0.02 -38.73 -55.35
CA ARG A 27 0.06 -40.01 -54.60
C ARG A 27 0.13 -39.95 -53.07
N CYS A 28 -0.90 -40.60 -52.51
CA CYS A 28 -0.98 -41.10 -51.13
C CYS A 28 0.16 -42.05 -50.79
N LEU A 29 0.83 -41.80 -49.67
CA LEU A 29 1.49 -42.80 -48.84
C LEU A 29 0.88 -42.64 -47.44
N VAL A 30 0.13 -43.65 -47.05
CA VAL A 30 -0.46 -43.75 -45.69
C VAL A 30 0.68 -44.11 -44.75
N ALA A 31 1.18 -43.16 -43.99
CA ALA A 31 1.99 -43.42 -42.81
C ALA A 31 1.07 -43.31 -41.60
N PHE A 32 0.86 -44.44 -40.95
CA PHE A 32 0.18 -44.58 -39.66
C PHE A 32 1.09 -43.89 -38.60
N CYS A 33 0.87 -42.61 -38.29
CA CYS A 33 1.44 -42.00 -37.10
C CYS A 33 0.53 -42.32 -35.91
N LEU A 34 1.01 -43.21 -35.06
CA LEU A 34 0.52 -43.33 -33.68
C LEU A 34 0.72 -41.98 -32.98
N VAL A 35 -0.36 -41.25 -32.82
CA VAL A 35 -0.40 -40.10 -31.95
C VAL A 35 -0.58 -40.64 -30.52
N LEU A 36 0.53 -40.75 -29.78
CA LEU A 36 0.48 -40.79 -28.33
C LEU A 36 -0.03 -39.43 -27.89
N PRO A 37 -1.04 -39.34 -27.01
CA PRO A 37 -1.37 -38.10 -26.37
C PRO A 37 -0.21 -37.73 -25.43
N LEU A 38 0.56 -36.70 -25.78
CA LEU A 38 1.44 -36.05 -24.85
C LEU A 38 0.53 -35.40 -23.80
N VAL A 39 0.36 -36.04 -22.67
CA VAL A 39 -0.22 -35.40 -21.47
C VAL A 39 0.82 -34.38 -21.02
N LEU A 40 0.64 -33.16 -21.47
CA LEU A 40 1.27 -32.00 -20.85
C LEU A 40 0.73 -31.90 -19.42
N THR A 41 1.43 -32.53 -18.50
CA THR A 41 1.28 -32.17 -17.07
C THR A 41 1.73 -30.74 -16.95
N THR A 42 0.78 -29.79 -16.94
CA THR A 42 1.03 -28.47 -16.40
C THR A 42 1.55 -28.68 -14.98
N PRO A 43 2.69 -28.07 -14.60
CA PRO A 43 3.06 -28.07 -13.20
C PRO A 43 1.85 -27.51 -12.46
N VAL A 44 1.33 -28.27 -11.51
CA VAL A 44 0.38 -27.76 -10.52
C VAL A 44 1.15 -26.66 -9.83
N GLN A 45 0.87 -25.42 -10.21
CA GLN A 45 1.31 -24.26 -9.46
C GLN A 45 0.76 -24.49 -8.06
N ALA A 46 1.63 -24.73 -7.10
CA ALA A 46 1.24 -24.80 -5.70
C ALA A 46 0.53 -23.48 -5.43
N ASP A 47 -0.77 -23.57 -5.21
CA ASP A 47 -1.55 -22.43 -4.76
C ASP A 47 -0.95 -22.07 -3.40
N THR A 48 -0.13 -21.04 -3.37
CA THR A 48 0.44 -20.48 -2.13
C THR A 48 -0.73 -19.84 -1.39
N ALA A 49 -1.52 -20.66 -0.72
CA ALA A 49 -2.60 -20.21 0.13
C ALA A 49 -1.97 -19.49 1.31
N THR A 50 -1.78 -18.19 1.15
CA THR A 50 -1.31 -17.27 2.17
C THR A 50 -2.36 -17.15 3.27
N THR A 51 -1.92 -16.90 4.50
CA THR A 51 -2.83 -16.56 5.59
C THR A 51 -3.33 -15.15 5.35
N ASP A 52 -4.61 -15.00 5.04
CA ASP A 52 -5.20 -13.69 4.83
C ASP A 52 -5.55 -13.01 6.17
N LEU A 53 -5.06 -11.80 6.33
CA LEU A 53 -5.57 -10.86 7.33
C LEU A 53 -6.80 -10.17 6.74
N VAL A 54 -7.94 -10.33 7.39
CA VAL A 54 -9.15 -9.61 7.03
C VAL A 54 -9.30 -8.41 7.93
N PHE A 55 -9.19 -7.23 7.35
CA PHE A 55 -9.48 -5.96 8.01
C PHE A 55 -10.95 -5.62 7.79
N SER A 56 -11.67 -5.35 8.86
CA SER A 56 -13.03 -4.82 8.81
C SER A 56 -13.06 -3.49 9.57
N GLY A 57 -13.63 -2.46 8.97
CA GLY A 57 -13.57 -1.12 9.56
C GLY A 57 -14.66 -0.18 9.11
N SER A 58 -14.54 1.07 9.53
CA SER A 58 -15.45 2.18 9.22
C SER A 58 -14.67 3.48 8.97
N GLY A 59 -15.28 4.43 8.26
CA GLY A 59 -14.68 5.71 7.94
C GLY A 59 -13.79 5.69 6.68
N TRP A 60 -13.41 6.89 6.22
CA TRP A 60 -12.52 7.13 5.09
C TRP A 60 -11.67 8.37 5.32
N GLY A 61 -10.36 8.20 5.35
CA GLY A 61 -9.38 9.24 5.65
C GLY A 61 -8.79 9.11 7.04
N HIS A 62 -8.19 10.18 7.53
CA HIS A 62 -7.47 10.18 8.81
C HIS A 62 -8.35 10.41 10.06
N GLY A 63 -9.63 10.73 9.88
CA GLY A 63 -10.59 10.93 10.97
C GLY A 63 -10.51 12.28 11.72
N VAL A 64 -9.52 13.14 11.46
CA VAL A 64 -9.28 14.37 12.24
C VAL A 64 -10.07 15.55 11.71
N GLY A 65 -10.73 16.31 12.60
CA GLY A 65 -11.44 17.55 12.30
C GLY A 65 -12.79 17.33 11.62
N LEU A 66 -13.15 18.18 10.64
CA LEU A 66 -14.46 18.15 9.98
C LEU A 66 -14.67 16.82 9.23
N SER A 67 -15.68 16.05 9.63
CA SER A 67 -16.18 14.92 8.86
C SER A 67 -17.15 15.43 7.80
N GLN A 68 -16.86 15.19 6.52
CA GLN A 68 -17.69 15.68 5.42
C GLN A 68 -19.10 15.06 5.47
N TYR A 69 -19.21 13.73 5.63
CA TYR A 69 -20.50 13.06 5.76
C TYR A 69 -21.22 13.39 7.07
N GLY A 70 -20.48 13.67 8.15
CA GLY A 70 -21.05 14.18 9.39
C GLY A 70 -21.62 15.59 9.22
N ALA A 71 -20.88 16.50 8.59
CA ALA A 71 -21.38 17.82 8.24
C ALA A 71 -22.62 17.78 7.36
N ARG A 72 -22.66 16.85 6.39
CA ARG A 72 -23.84 16.59 5.57
C ARG A 72 -25.04 16.18 6.41
N ALA A 73 -24.87 15.18 7.28
CA ALA A 73 -25.95 14.69 8.14
C ALA A 73 -26.49 15.78 9.08
N MET A 74 -25.59 16.58 9.67
CA MET A 74 -25.98 17.72 10.51
C MET A 74 -26.74 18.80 9.70
N ALA A 75 -26.27 19.12 8.50
CA ALA A 75 -26.92 20.08 7.63
C ALA A 75 -28.30 19.60 7.15
N ASP A 76 -28.47 18.31 6.82
CA ASP A 76 -29.75 17.69 6.50
C ASP A 76 -30.72 17.71 7.69
N ALA A 77 -30.21 17.70 8.92
CA ALA A 77 -30.98 17.89 10.16
C ALA A 77 -31.27 19.37 10.49
N GLY A 78 -30.86 20.32 9.63
CA GLY A 78 -31.11 21.74 9.79
C GLY A 78 -30.09 22.48 10.67
N VAL A 79 -28.95 21.87 11.01
CA VAL A 79 -27.87 22.50 11.76
C VAL A 79 -27.16 23.53 10.87
N SER A 80 -26.87 24.70 11.44
CA SER A 80 -26.25 25.80 10.69
C SER A 80 -24.76 25.53 10.40
N THR A 81 -24.23 26.21 9.38
CA THR A 81 -22.79 26.18 9.02
C THR A 81 -21.87 26.44 10.23
N TYR A 82 -22.21 27.42 11.07
CA TYR A 82 -21.39 27.79 12.22
C TYR A 82 -21.40 26.72 13.32
N GLU A 83 -22.57 26.18 13.63
CA GLU A 83 -22.70 25.10 14.60
C GLU A 83 -21.99 23.82 14.15
N ILE A 84 -22.04 23.50 12.84
CA ILE A 84 -21.27 22.39 12.26
C ILE A 84 -19.77 22.60 12.50
N LEU A 85 -19.24 23.79 12.19
CA LEU A 85 -17.82 24.09 12.35
C LEU A 85 -17.38 24.09 13.81
N GLU A 86 -18.16 24.69 14.72
CA GLU A 86 -17.89 24.71 16.15
C GLU A 86 -17.93 23.30 16.79
N HIS A 87 -18.77 22.42 16.24
CA HIS A 87 -18.81 21.02 16.65
C HIS A 87 -17.49 20.29 16.36
N TYR A 88 -16.95 20.43 15.14
CA TYR A 88 -15.74 19.71 14.72
C TYR A 88 -14.43 20.37 15.14
N TYR A 89 -14.46 21.67 15.44
CA TYR A 89 -13.28 22.43 15.88
C TYR A 89 -13.55 23.04 17.25
N ALA A 90 -13.40 22.23 18.29
CA ALA A 90 -13.80 22.56 19.65
C ALA A 90 -13.23 23.89 20.15
N GLY A 91 -14.10 24.75 20.68
CA GLY A 91 -13.71 26.04 21.24
C GLY A 91 -13.16 27.07 20.25
N SER A 92 -13.22 26.76 18.95
CA SER A 92 -12.91 27.73 17.88
C SER A 92 -14.19 28.42 17.38
N GLY A 93 -14.04 29.44 16.54
CA GLY A 93 -15.18 30.11 15.91
C GLY A 93 -14.80 30.78 14.60
N VAL A 94 -15.81 31.09 13.80
CA VAL A 94 -15.63 31.77 12.52
C VAL A 94 -15.27 33.25 12.75
N ARG A 95 -14.25 33.73 12.06
CA ARG A 95 -13.77 35.11 12.05
C ARG A 95 -13.49 35.59 10.63
N ASN A 96 -13.46 36.90 10.43
CA ASN A 96 -12.97 37.48 9.18
C ASN A 96 -11.44 37.53 9.20
N VAL A 97 -10.80 37.08 8.13
CA VAL A 97 -9.34 36.98 8.01
C VAL A 97 -8.67 38.35 8.09
N ASP A 98 -9.27 39.39 7.50
CA ASP A 98 -8.70 40.73 7.51
C ASP A 98 -8.60 41.31 8.92
N ASN A 99 -9.59 41.00 9.78
CA ASN A 99 -9.54 41.42 11.19
C ASN A 99 -8.50 40.65 12.01
N LEU A 100 -8.28 39.38 11.70
CA LEU A 100 -7.30 38.52 12.39
C LEU A 100 -5.87 38.82 11.97
N LEU A 101 -5.67 39.17 10.70
CA LEU A 101 -4.36 39.32 10.07
C LEU A 101 -4.01 40.76 9.75
N ALA A 102 -4.73 41.73 10.35
CA ALA A 102 -4.47 43.15 10.16
C ALA A 102 -2.99 43.48 10.39
N GLY A 103 -2.35 44.07 9.37
CA GLY A 103 -0.93 44.38 9.38
C GLY A 103 0.02 43.22 9.09
N SER A 104 -0.49 42.02 8.77
CA SER A 104 0.31 40.93 8.22
C SER A 104 0.50 41.08 6.70
N PHE A 105 1.38 40.25 6.12
CA PHE A 105 1.56 40.18 4.67
C PHE A 105 0.42 39.43 3.95
N ILE A 106 -0.53 38.83 4.69
CA ILE A 106 -1.62 38.02 4.14
C ILE A 106 -2.85 38.91 3.94
N THR A 107 -3.24 39.11 2.69
CA THR A 107 -4.52 39.70 2.30
C THR A 107 -5.26 38.76 1.38
N LEU A 108 -6.59 38.83 1.32
CA LEU A 108 -7.38 37.89 0.51
C LEU A 108 -7.16 38.04 -0.99
N ASP A 109 -6.95 39.28 -1.43
CA ASP A 109 -6.92 39.61 -2.85
C ASP A 109 -5.49 39.64 -3.42
N GLU A 110 -4.50 39.98 -2.59
CA GLU A 110 -3.14 40.26 -3.03
C GLU A 110 -2.10 39.20 -2.58
N THR A 111 -2.44 38.37 -1.59
CA THR A 111 -1.46 37.37 -1.10
C THR A 111 -1.35 36.24 -2.07
N PRO A 112 -0.21 36.02 -2.70
CA PRO A 112 -0.02 34.91 -3.61
C PRO A 112 0.03 33.60 -2.84
N LEU A 113 -1.02 32.79 -3.00
CA LEU A 113 -1.00 31.39 -2.63
C LEU A 113 -0.34 30.59 -3.77
N TRP A 114 0.70 29.84 -3.45
CA TRP A 114 1.31 28.93 -4.41
C TRP A 114 0.78 27.52 -4.22
N VAL A 115 0.07 27.00 -5.25
CA VAL A 115 -0.50 25.64 -5.31
C VAL A 115 0.40 24.77 -6.17
N GLY A 116 1.00 23.76 -5.61
CA GLY A 116 1.89 22.84 -6.34
C GLY A 116 1.10 21.92 -7.25
N LEU A 117 1.32 22.04 -8.55
CA LEU A 117 0.62 21.28 -9.59
C LEU A 117 1.40 20.07 -10.07
N LEU A 118 2.71 20.21 -10.29
CA LEU A 118 3.61 19.16 -10.79
C LEU A 118 4.94 19.22 -10.06
N GLN A 119 5.53 18.06 -9.77
CA GLN A 119 6.82 17.95 -9.10
C GLN A 119 7.78 17.11 -9.96
N ASN A 120 9.07 17.46 -9.91
CA ASN A 120 10.17 16.71 -10.54
C ASN A 120 10.01 16.47 -12.05
N GLN A 121 9.49 17.45 -12.80
CA GLN A 121 9.33 17.35 -14.25
C GLN A 121 10.63 17.67 -14.99
N TYR A 122 10.91 16.99 -16.11
CA TYR A 122 12.02 17.34 -16.98
C TYR A 122 11.72 18.61 -17.78
N ASP A 123 10.53 18.67 -18.36
CA ASP A 123 9.96 19.81 -19.05
C ASP A 123 8.45 19.92 -18.81
N ILE A 124 7.88 21.05 -19.16
CA ILE A 124 6.47 21.37 -18.94
C ILE A 124 5.81 21.71 -20.25
N ALA A 125 4.94 20.84 -20.73
CA ALA A 125 4.08 21.12 -21.87
C ALA A 125 2.81 21.84 -21.42
N PHE A 126 2.42 22.89 -22.12
CA PHE A 126 1.21 23.67 -21.83
C PHE A 126 0.58 24.27 -23.08
N ARG A 127 -0.64 24.78 -22.94
CA ARG A 127 -1.34 25.57 -23.97
C ARG A 127 -1.92 26.83 -23.34
N VAL A 128 -1.89 27.93 -24.09
CA VAL A 128 -2.61 29.16 -23.75
C VAL A 128 -3.88 29.20 -24.57
N MET A 129 -5.05 29.27 -23.91
CA MET A 129 -6.36 29.13 -24.55
C MET A 129 -7.25 30.34 -24.17
N GLY A 130 -8.04 30.82 -25.13
CA GLY A 130 -9.08 31.85 -24.91
C GLY A 130 -8.56 33.24 -24.56
N GLY A 131 -7.25 33.51 -24.70
CA GLY A 131 -6.64 34.80 -24.38
C GLY A 131 -5.16 34.79 -24.70
N SER A 132 -4.37 35.69 -24.10
CA SER A 132 -2.93 35.80 -24.28
C SER A 132 -2.20 35.76 -22.93
N ALA A 133 -0.93 35.34 -22.98
CA ALA A 133 -0.05 35.33 -21.82
C ALA A 133 1.37 35.72 -22.21
N ASP A 134 2.10 36.32 -21.29
CA ASP A 134 3.54 36.52 -21.39
C ASP A 134 4.27 35.32 -20.75
N LEU A 135 5.24 34.78 -21.49
CA LEU A 135 6.11 33.68 -21.08
C LEU A 135 7.45 34.30 -20.65
N CYS A 136 7.69 34.37 -19.36
CA CYS A 136 8.77 35.17 -18.80
C CYS A 136 9.81 34.32 -18.06
N PHE A 137 11.06 34.78 -18.06
CA PHE A 137 12.08 34.34 -17.10
C PHE A 137 12.00 35.23 -15.86
N ASP A 138 11.82 34.64 -14.69
CA ASP A 138 11.54 35.40 -13.47
C ASP A 138 12.76 36.14 -12.89
N ASP A 139 13.98 35.77 -13.27
CA ASP A 139 15.23 36.39 -12.85
C ASP A 139 15.59 37.64 -13.66
N THR A 140 15.19 37.70 -14.92
CA THR A 140 15.52 38.79 -15.84
C THR A 140 14.31 39.61 -16.27
N ASP A 141 13.11 39.11 -15.98
CA ASP A 141 11.83 39.65 -16.43
C ASP A 141 11.73 39.77 -17.97
N GLN A 142 12.56 39.01 -18.69
CA GLN A 142 12.48 38.91 -20.16
C GLN A 142 11.31 38.01 -20.54
N CYS A 143 10.42 38.50 -21.37
CA CYS A 143 9.20 37.81 -21.78
C CYS A 143 9.07 37.67 -23.28
N VAL A 144 8.39 36.62 -23.69
CA VAL A 144 7.88 36.40 -25.05
C VAL A 144 6.35 36.33 -24.96
N SER A 145 5.67 37.13 -25.75
CA SER A 145 4.19 37.05 -25.76
C SER A 145 3.73 35.82 -26.53
N SER A 146 2.70 35.15 -26.02
CA SER A 146 2.02 34.06 -26.69
C SER A 146 0.90 34.63 -27.58
N PRO A 147 1.17 34.95 -28.86
CA PRO A 147 0.22 35.66 -29.73
C PRO A 147 -0.83 34.73 -30.35
N LEU A 148 -0.65 33.42 -30.31
CA LEU A 148 -1.50 32.46 -30.99
C LEU A 148 -2.22 31.55 -30.03
N LEU A 149 -3.54 31.54 -30.14
CA LEU A 149 -4.45 30.69 -29.41
C LEU A 149 -4.20 29.21 -29.76
N GLU A 150 -4.22 28.35 -28.75
CA GLU A 150 -4.18 26.88 -28.85
C GLU A 150 -2.85 26.25 -29.26
N ASP A 151 -1.77 27.01 -29.47
CA ASP A 151 -0.47 26.45 -29.70
C ASP A 151 0.02 25.65 -28.49
N LYS A 152 0.71 24.57 -28.77
CA LYS A 152 1.41 23.82 -27.73
C LYS A 152 2.79 24.44 -27.50
N TRP A 153 3.06 24.69 -26.25
CA TRP A 153 4.31 25.24 -25.76
C TRP A 153 5.00 24.26 -24.82
N ARG A 154 6.28 24.43 -24.68
CA ARG A 154 7.11 23.70 -23.73
C ARG A 154 8.09 24.65 -23.07
N PHE A 155 8.26 24.54 -21.76
CA PHE A 155 9.35 25.13 -21.00
C PHE A 155 10.24 24.01 -20.45
N GLY A 156 11.54 24.09 -20.66
CA GLY A 156 12.48 23.08 -20.18
C GLY A 156 13.90 23.30 -20.68
N PRO A 157 14.82 22.35 -20.37
CA PRO A 157 16.23 22.47 -20.72
C PRO A 157 16.48 22.66 -22.22
N ASP A 158 17.41 23.56 -22.55
CA ASP A 158 17.86 23.85 -23.93
C ASP A 158 19.06 22.99 -24.37
N GLY A 159 19.57 22.11 -23.50
CA GLY A 159 20.74 21.27 -23.70
C GLY A 159 22.06 21.89 -23.24
N ASN A 160 22.10 23.15 -22.84
CA ASN A 160 23.29 23.87 -22.37
C ASN A 160 23.26 24.22 -20.86
N GLY A 161 22.37 23.58 -20.11
CA GLY A 161 22.17 23.86 -18.68
C GLY A 161 21.29 25.06 -18.38
N LEU A 162 20.68 25.65 -19.41
CA LEU A 162 19.69 26.70 -19.34
C LEU A 162 18.31 26.16 -19.75
N CYS A 163 17.26 26.95 -19.56
CA CYS A 163 15.92 26.63 -20.02
C CYS A 163 15.44 27.60 -21.10
N ALA A 164 14.47 27.18 -21.90
CA ALA A 164 13.88 27.98 -22.94
C ALA A 164 12.38 27.68 -23.12
N PHE A 165 11.65 28.67 -23.60
CA PHE A 165 10.31 28.48 -24.14
C PHE A 165 10.39 28.03 -25.59
N SER A 166 9.76 26.92 -25.91
CA SER A 166 9.71 26.35 -27.25
C SER A 166 8.26 26.13 -27.68
N ARG A 167 7.99 26.23 -28.99
CA ARG A 167 6.67 26.05 -29.59
C ARG A 167 6.66 24.80 -30.46
N GLU A 168 5.56 24.04 -30.43
CA GLU A 168 5.36 22.85 -31.26
C GLU A 168 5.13 23.25 -32.72
N THR A 169 5.77 22.56 -33.65
CA THR A 169 5.56 22.67 -35.10
C THR A 169 4.50 21.67 -35.58
N ALA A 170 4.06 21.79 -36.81
CA ALA A 170 3.03 20.92 -37.38
C ALA A 170 3.43 19.44 -37.45
N ASP A 171 4.71 19.13 -37.44
CA ASP A 171 5.26 17.76 -37.45
C ASP A 171 5.46 17.21 -36.01
N GLY A 172 5.12 18.00 -34.97
CA GLY A 172 5.24 17.62 -33.56
C GLY A 172 6.62 17.87 -32.95
N SER A 173 7.57 18.44 -33.70
CA SER A 173 8.85 18.89 -33.15
C SER A 173 8.69 20.24 -32.43
N TYR A 174 9.70 20.62 -31.63
CA TYR A 174 9.70 21.90 -30.92
C TYR A 174 10.85 22.77 -31.39
N TYR A 175 10.58 24.06 -31.60
CA TYR A 175 11.63 25.06 -31.89
C TYR A 175 11.63 26.13 -30.78
N THR A 176 12.81 26.56 -30.39
CA THR A 176 13.01 27.59 -29.35
C THR A 176 12.56 28.94 -29.85
N VAL A 177 11.73 29.62 -29.08
CA VAL A 177 11.17 30.94 -29.40
C VAL A 177 11.81 32.02 -28.53
N SER A 178 12.14 31.71 -27.27
CA SER A 178 12.78 32.68 -26.36
C SER A 178 14.31 32.54 -26.38
N PRO A 179 15.06 33.57 -25.98
CA PRO A 179 16.43 33.37 -25.53
C PRO A 179 16.48 32.32 -24.44
N SER A 180 17.59 31.61 -24.26
CA SER A 180 17.80 30.72 -23.13
C SER A 180 18.08 31.53 -21.88
N GLY A 181 17.48 31.12 -20.75
CA GLY A 181 17.61 31.77 -19.47
C GLY A 181 17.68 30.78 -18.32
N SER A 182 17.53 31.24 -17.09
CA SER A 182 17.47 30.37 -15.93
C SER A 182 16.25 29.43 -16.02
N CYS A 183 16.31 28.30 -15.31
CA CYS A 183 15.15 27.40 -15.21
C CYS A 183 14.14 27.90 -14.13
N SER A 184 13.93 29.22 -14.07
CA SER A 184 12.92 29.91 -13.30
C SER A 184 12.04 30.73 -14.24
N GLY A 185 10.84 30.23 -14.52
CA GLY A 185 9.95 30.83 -15.50
C GLY A 185 8.51 30.95 -15.04
N SER A 186 7.75 31.77 -15.76
CA SER A 186 6.33 31.98 -15.50
C SER A 186 5.49 32.13 -16.77
N ILE A 187 4.23 31.76 -16.66
CA ILE A 187 3.18 32.00 -17.66
C ILE A 187 2.21 32.99 -17.03
N ARG A 188 2.25 34.23 -17.50
CA ARG A 188 1.50 35.36 -16.93
C ARG A 188 0.34 35.74 -17.87
N PRO A 189 -0.93 35.48 -17.52
CA PRO A 189 -2.08 35.95 -18.30
C PRO A 189 -2.05 37.47 -18.49
N THR A 190 -2.25 37.93 -19.74
CA THR A 190 -2.27 39.37 -20.06
C THR A 190 -3.65 39.86 -20.45
N THR A 191 -4.59 38.95 -20.70
CA THR A 191 -6.00 39.26 -21.02
C THR A 191 -6.94 38.42 -20.16
N THR A 192 -8.17 38.89 -19.98
CA THR A 192 -9.21 38.18 -19.24
C THR A 192 -10.38 37.89 -20.19
N PRO A 193 -10.84 36.61 -20.30
CA PRO A 193 -10.33 35.45 -19.61
C PRO A 193 -9.20 34.73 -20.39
N THR A 194 -8.06 34.50 -19.78
CA THR A 194 -7.04 33.59 -20.31
C THR A 194 -7.08 32.27 -19.56
N THR A 195 -7.02 31.17 -20.28
CA THR A 195 -7.02 29.81 -19.70
C THR A 195 -5.71 29.11 -20.10
N ILE A 196 -5.02 28.54 -19.11
CA ILE A 196 -3.82 27.75 -19.31
C ILE A 196 -4.19 26.29 -19.11
N SER A 197 -3.89 25.45 -20.10
CA SER A 197 -4.06 23.99 -20.03
C SER A 197 -2.73 23.32 -19.75
N LEU A 198 -2.73 22.40 -18.79
CA LEU A 198 -1.63 21.46 -18.54
C LEU A 198 -2.09 20.05 -18.97
N PRO A 199 -1.72 19.60 -20.19
CA PRO A 199 -2.23 18.33 -20.73
C PRO A 199 -1.93 17.11 -19.86
N ILE A 200 -0.77 17.10 -19.18
CA ILE A 200 -0.36 16.02 -18.27
C ILE A 200 -1.31 15.88 -17.06
N LYS A 201 -1.97 16.97 -16.65
CA LYS A 201 -2.98 16.97 -15.55
C LYS A 201 -4.40 16.76 -16.09
N GLY A 202 -4.63 16.94 -17.39
CA GLY A 202 -5.97 16.99 -17.96
C GLY A 202 -6.85 18.13 -17.43
N ARG A 203 -6.21 19.20 -16.90
CA ARG A 203 -6.89 20.31 -16.20
C ARG A 203 -6.55 21.66 -16.83
N THR A 204 -7.41 22.63 -16.58
CA THR A 204 -7.23 24.03 -17.00
C THR A 204 -7.21 24.96 -15.79
N TYR A 205 -6.49 26.06 -15.92
CA TYR A 205 -6.28 27.07 -14.89
C TYR A 205 -6.56 28.45 -15.48
N ARG A 206 -7.33 29.29 -14.80
CA ARG A 206 -7.75 30.61 -15.32
C ARG A 206 -7.30 31.74 -14.42
N HIS A 207 -7.17 31.53 -13.15
CA HIS A 207 -6.86 32.55 -12.16
C HIS A 207 -5.40 32.42 -11.71
N GLY A 208 -4.61 33.47 -11.92
CA GLY A 208 -3.23 33.53 -11.44
C GLY A 208 -2.16 33.21 -12.49
N THR A 209 -0.96 33.04 -12.01
CA THR A 209 0.28 32.84 -12.79
C THR A 209 0.82 31.44 -12.57
N ILE A 210 1.12 30.70 -13.63
CA ILE A 210 1.88 29.46 -13.50
C ILE A 210 3.35 29.80 -13.28
N ARG A 211 3.94 29.27 -12.21
CA ARG A 211 5.36 29.42 -11.85
C ARG A 211 6.09 28.10 -12.03
N MET A 212 7.22 28.13 -12.67
CA MET A 212 8.13 27.00 -12.84
C MET A 212 9.43 27.28 -12.10
N ARG A 213 9.86 26.39 -11.23
CA ARG A 213 11.04 26.54 -10.37
C ARG A 213 11.91 25.29 -10.44
N THR A 214 13.21 25.48 -10.50
CA THR A 214 14.16 24.38 -10.36
C THR A 214 14.05 23.75 -8.97
N ASN A 215 13.98 22.43 -8.92
CA ASN A 215 14.16 21.69 -7.69
C ASN A 215 15.65 21.74 -7.28
N PRO A 216 16.00 22.32 -6.13
CA PRO A 216 17.40 22.51 -5.75
C PRO A 216 18.18 21.22 -5.47
N LEU A 217 17.50 20.08 -5.38
CA LEU A 217 18.11 18.76 -5.16
C LEU A 217 18.19 17.91 -6.45
N SER A 218 17.69 18.42 -7.58
CA SER A 218 17.71 17.74 -8.88
C SER A 218 17.62 18.76 -10.01
N ASP A 219 18.02 18.34 -11.24
CA ASP A 219 17.86 19.16 -12.46
C ASP A 219 16.43 19.12 -13.02
N ARG A 220 15.44 19.10 -12.12
CA ARG A 220 14.02 18.98 -12.46
C ARG A 220 13.27 20.25 -12.09
N LEU A 221 12.08 20.38 -12.65
CA LEU A 221 11.19 21.52 -12.43
C LEU A 221 10.03 21.15 -11.52
N ASN A 222 9.71 22.04 -10.60
CA ASN A 222 8.44 22.06 -9.88
C ASN A 222 7.55 23.14 -10.48
N VAL A 223 6.26 22.87 -10.60
CA VAL A 223 5.26 23.81 -11.15
C VAL A 223 4.25 24.16 -10.09
N ALA A 224 4.05 25.43 -9.87
CA ALA A 224 3.03 25.94 -8.96
C ALA A 224 2.12 26.96 -9.68
N LEU A 225 0.88 27.07 -9.20
CA LEU A 225 -0.05 28.13 -9.57
C LEU A 225 -0.08 29.16 -8.45
N GLU A 226 0.36 30.36 -8.73
CA GLU A 226 0.24 31.53 -7.88
C GLU A 226 -1.11 32.18 -8.11
N MET A 227 -1.96 32.25 -7.05
CA MET A 227 -3.33 32.72 -7.19
C MET A 227 -3.88 33.28 -5.87
N SER A 228 -5.07 33.89 -5.93
CA SER A 228 -5.79 34.34 -4.74
C SER A 228 -6.36 33.16 -3.93
N ILE A 229 -6.55 33.36 -2.62
CA ILE A 229 -7.09 32.34 -1.72
C ILE A 229 -8.51 31.92 -2.13
N ASP A 230 -9.39 32.87 -2.40
CA ASP A 230 -10.79 32.56 -2.78
C ASP A 230 -10.89 31.94 -4.17
N GLY A 231 -10.01 32.32 -5.11
CA GLY A 231 -9.90 31.66 -6.40
C GLY A 231 -9.46 30.20 -6.26
N TYR A 232 -8.56 29.90 -5.30
CA TYR A 232 -8.19 28.53 -4.96
C TYR A 232 -9.39 27.74 -4.40
N VAL A 233 -10.05 28.28 -3.37
CA VAL A 233 -11.20 27.59 -2.74
C VAL A 233 -12.31 27.32 -3.76
N ALA A 234 -12.56 28.23 -4.72
CA ALA A 234 -13.52 28.01 -5.80
C ALA A 234 -13.16 26.83 -6.71
N GLY A 235 -11.87 26.54 -6.90
CA GLY A 235 -11.37 25.40 -7.68
C GLY A 235 -11.17 24.11 -6.88
N VAL A 236 -11.51 24.08 -5.59
CA VAL A 236 -11.49 22.86 -4.76
C VAL A 236 -12.64 21.94 -5.15
N GLN A 237 -12.38 20.63 -5.23
CA GLN A 237 -13.32 19.60 -5.68
C GLN A 237 -13.47 18.49 -4.61
N GLU A 238 -13.84 18.88 -3.39
CA GLU A 238 -13.99 17.95 -2.27
C GLU A 238 -15.42 17.41 -2.14
N LEU A 239 -16.44 18.20 -2.49
CA LEU A 239 -17.83 17.87 -2.27
C LEU A 239 -18.67 18.05 -3.54
N PRO A 240 -19.70 17.22 -3.75
CA PRO A 240 -20.67 17.38 -4.84
C PRO A 240 -21.58 18.60 -4.62
N ASP A 241 -21.92 19.33 -5.69
CA ASP A 241 -22.80 20.50 -5.68
C ASP A 241 -24.21 20.27 -5.12
N ASN A 242 -24.69 19.02 -5.10
CA ASN A 242 -26.01 18.66 -4.62
C ASN A 242 -26.10 18.42 -3.10
N TRP A 243 -25.01 18.67 -2.38
CA TRP A 243 -25.02 18.58 -0.92
C TRP A 243 -25.69 19.80 -0.28
N PRO A 244 -26.16 19.69 0.98
CA PRO A 244 -26.79 20.82 1.69
C PRO A 244 -25.86 22.03 1.77
N GLY A 245 -26.42 23.23 1.56
CA GLY A 245 -25.65 24.47 1.53
C GLY A 245 -24.82 24.73 2.79
N ALA A 246 -25.35 24.36 3.97
CA ALA A 246 -24.61 24.52 5.22
C ALA A 246 -23.33 23.65 5.29
N ALA A 247 -23.38 22.43 4.76
CA ALA A 247 -22.21 21.55 4.68
C ALA A 247 -21.17 22.07 3.66
N LEU A 248 -21.62 22.56 2.50
CA LEU A 248 -20.75 23.17 1.49
C LEU A 248 -20.06 24.43 2.02
N GLN A 249 -20.81 25.29 2.72
CA GLN A 249 -20.22 26.48 3.37
C GLN A 249 -19.22 26.12 4.47
N ALA A 250 -19.53 25.11 5.29
CA ALA A 250 -18.59 24.64 6.32
C ALA A 250 -17.28 24.14 5.70
N GLN A 251 -17.35 23.35 4.64
CA GLN A 251 -16.18 22.91 3.91
C GLN A 251 -15.41 24.07 3.31
N SER A 252 -16.07 25.07 2.72
CA SER A 252 -15.38 26.22 2.11
C SER A 252 -14.62 27.04 3.14
N ILE A 253 -15.18 27.24 4.32
CA ILE A 253 -14.52 27.94 5.45
C ILE A 253 -13.34 27.09 5.99
N ALA A 254 -13.51 25.78 6.14
CA ALA A 254 -12.44 24.89 6.56
C ALA A 254 -11.28 24.87 5.54
N SER A 255 -11.59 24.74 4.25
CA SER A 255 -10.58 24.77 3.16
C SER A 255 -9.80 26.07 3.13
N ARG A 256 -10.47 27.22 3.28
CA ARG A 256 -9.82 28.53 3.36
C ARG A 256 -8.93 28.65 4.59
N SER A 257 -9.39 28.16 5.74
CA SER A 257 -8.62 28.19 7.00
C SER A 257 -7.34 27.37 6.88
N LEU A 258 -7.42 26.19 6.28
CA LEU A 258 -6.27 25.32 6.05
C LEU A 258 -5.22 26.04 5.19
N VAL A 259 -5.64 26.67 4.10
CA VAL A 259 -4.74 27.40 3.18
C VAL A 259 -4.09 28.60 3.86
N VAL A 260 -4.85 29.43 4.57
CA VAL A 260 -4.32 30.57 5.32
C VAL A 260 -3.32 30.09 6.38
N HIS A 261 -3.63 29.01 7.10
CA HIS A 261 -2.71 28.41 8.04
C HIS A 261 -1.39 27.96 7.38
N ARG A 262 -1.47 27.36 6.17
CA ARG A 262 -0.28 26.96 5.40
C ARG A 262 0.57 28.17 4.99
N ILE A 263 -0.05 29.24 4.52
CA ILE A 263 0.67 30.48 4.19
C ILE A 263 1.35 31.06 5.43
N GLN A 264 0.67 31.14 6.58
CA GLN A 264 1.27 31.60 7.84
C GLN A 264 2.46 30.72 8.27
N LYS A 265 2.35 29.39 8.07
CA LYS A 265 3.39 28.45 8.45
C LYS A 265 4.67 28.57 7.62
N TYR A 266 4.53 28.78 6.31
CA TYR A 266 5.67 28.74 5.37
C TYR A 266 6.16 30.12 4.96
N GLY A 267 5.43 31.19 5.27
CA GLY A 267 5.73 32.55 4.84
C GLY A 267 5.47 32.79 3.35
N PRO A 268 5.83 33.97 2.83
CA PRO A 268 5.72 34.26 1.41
C PRO A 268 6.65 33.35 0.58
N ALA A 269 6.28 33.08 -0.69
CA ALA A 269 6.96 32.09 -1.54
C ALA A 269 8.44 32.42 -1.80
N GLU A 270 8.81 33.70 -1.74
CA GLU A 270 10.17 34.21 -1.93
C GLU A 270 11.14 33.75 -0.84
N VAL A 271 10.62 33.32 0.33
CA VAL A 271 11.43 32.84 1.47
C VAL A 271 11.35 31.33 1.66
N PHE A 272 10.81 30.59 0.72
CA PHE A 272 10.80 29.13 0.81
C PHE A 272 12.22 28.57 0.96
N ASP A 273 12.41 27.72 1.96
CA ASP A 273 13.67 27.03 2.18
C ASP A 273 13.92 25.92 1.14
N THR A 274 15.13 25.40 1.16
CA THR A 274 15.55 24.32 0.22
C THR A 274 14.63 23.11 0.30
N VAL A 275 14.13 22.75 1.50
CA VAL A 275 13.22 21.61 1.68
C VAL A 275 11.89 21.89 0.99
N ARG A 276 11.32 23.07 1.19
CA ARG A 276 10.03 23.44 0.56
C ARG A 276 10.14 23.55 -0.95
N LEU A 277 11.23 24.15 -1.44
CA LEU A 277 11.52 24.25 -2.86
C LEU A 277 11.69 22.85 -3.51
N SER A 278 12.35 21.91 -2.83
CA SER A 278 12.55 20.56 -3.35
C SER A 278 11.28 19.72 -3.35
N LEU A 279 10.40 19.92 -2.35
CA LEU A 279 9.15 19.15 -2.25
C LEU A 279 8.15 19.56 -3.34
N CYS A 280 7.86 20.85 -3.48
CA CYS A 280 6.84 21.32 -4.44
C CYS A 280 6.99 22.80 -4.86
N ALA A 281 7.86 23.57 -4.24
CA ALA A 281 7.89 25.04 -4.36
C ALA A 281 6.49 25.65 -4.16
N CYS A 282 5.76 25.23 -3.12
CA CYS A 282 4.35 25.58 -2.92
C CYS A 282 3.95 25.67 -1.45
N HIS A 283 2.83 26.33 -1.12
CA HIS A 283 2.20 26.31 0.20
C HIS A 283 1.37 25.02 0.41
N ILE A 284 0.70 24.57 -0.63
CA ILE A 284 -0.21 23.42 -0.64
C ILE A 284 -0.12 22.72 -1.98
N ARG A 285 -0.34 21.41 -2.02
CA ARG A 285 -0.41 20.62 -3.26
C ARG A 285 -1.86 20.51 -3.74
N ASP A 286 -2.04 20.20 -5.03
CA ASP A 286 -3.35 20.05 -5.68
C ASP A 286 -3.93 18.63 -5.59
N ASP A 287 -3.33 17.78 -4.76
CA ASP A 287 -3.67 16.38 -4.60
C ASP A 287 -3.65 15.94 -3.12
N ASP A 288 -4.06 14.71 -2.86
CA ASP A 288 -3.83 14.04 -1.59
C ASP A 288 -2.30 13.99 -1.32
N PRO A 289 -1.77 14.33 -0.13
CA PRO A 289 -2.49 14.44 1.15
C PRO A 289 -2.99 15.85 1.53
N ASP A 290 -3.01 16.83 0.67
CA ASP A 290 -3.46 18.18 1.02
C ASP A 290 -4.95 18.41 0.73
N GLN A 291 -5.31 18.90 -0.46
CA GLN A 291 -6.71 19.11 -0.90
C GLN A 291 -6.87 18.82 -2.39
N ALA A 292 -7.97 18.21 -2.79
CA ALA A 292 -8.29 17.98 -4.20
C ALA A 292 -8.61 19.32 -4.88
N PHE A 293 -7.64 19.87 -5.61
CA PHE A 293 -7.80 21.11 -6.37
C PHE A 293 -7.87 20.82 -7.86
N GLY A 294 -9.02 21.05 -8.47
CA GLY A 294 -9.28 20.79 -9.90
C GLY A 294 -9.06 22.01 -10.82
N GLY A 295 -8.67 23.16 -10.26
CA GLY A 295 -8.49 24.40 -10.98
C GLY A 295 -9.78 24.93 -11.61
N TYR A 296 -9.67 25.63 -12.74
CA TYR A 296 -10.84 26.17 -13.44
C TYR A 296 -11.75 25.06 -13.99
N THR A 297 -11.21 23.90 -14.28
CA THR A 297 -12.02 22.74 -14.70
C THR A 297 -13.06 22.37 -13.64
N ALA A 298 -12.66 22.30 -12.36
CA ALA A 298 -13.57 22.05 -11.25
C ALA A 298 -14.50 23.25 -10.97
N GLU A 299 -13.97 24.47 -10.92
CA GLU A 299 -14.76 25.68 -10.71
C GLU A 299 -15.91 25.81 -11.72
N ALA A 300 -15.64 25.50 -12.99
CA ALA A 300 -16.65 25.57 -14.06
C ALA A 300 -17.69 24.45 -13.94
N ALA A 301 -17.30 23.29 -13.42
CA ALA A 301 -18.19 22.14 -13.25
C ALA A 301 -19.09 22.24 -12.00
N HIS A 302 -18.70 23.07 -11.00
CA HIS A 302 -19.37 23.19 -9.71
C HIS A 302 -19.89 24.61 -9.42
N PRO A 303 -20.93 25.10 -10.14
CA PRO A 303 -21.44 26.47 -10.00
C PRO A 303 -22.07 26.77 -8.64
N VAL A 304 -22.69 25.78 -7.96
CA VAL A 304 -23.27 25.94 -6.62
C VAL A 304 -22.16 26.15 -5.60
N TRP A 305 -21.15 25.29 -5.61
CA TRP A 305 -19.96 25.44 -4.78
C TRP A 305 -19.32 26.82 -4.93
N ARG A 306 -19.04 27.21 -6.17
CA ARG A 306 -18.45 28.53 -6.47
C ARG A 306 -19.27 29.70 -5.90
N GLY A 307 -20.60 29.62 -6.02
CA GLY A 307 -21.50 30.64 -5.46
C GLY A 307 -21.42 30.73 -3.94
N LEU A 308 -21.33 29.60 -3.25
CA LEU A 308 -21.22 29.53 -1.80
C LEU A 308 -19.86 29.97 -1.29
N VAL A 309 -18.77 29.69 -2.02
CA VAL A 309 -17.44 30.21 -1.72
C VAL A 309 -17.45 31.74 -1.70
N GLY A 310 -18.08 32.39 -2.70
CA GLY A 310 -18.25 33.85 -2.71
C GLY A 310 -19.09 34.36 -1.51
N GLY A 311 -20.11 33.62 -1.10
CA GLY A 311 -20.94 33.97 0.08
C GLY A 311 -20.23 33.81 1.42
N THR A 312 -19.13 33.05 1.48
CA THR A 312 -18.28 32.87 2.68
C THR A 312 -16.94 33.59 2.57
N GLY A 313 -16.80 34.53 1.63
CA GLY A 313 -15.54 35.24 1.38
C GLY A 313 -14.93 35.81 2.66
N GLY A 314 -13.63 35.60 2.85
CA GLY A 314 -12.88 36.06 4.01
C GLY A 314 -13.15 35.34 5.33
N GLN A 315 -14.08 34.41 5.40
CA GLN A 315 -14.39 33.68 6.64
C GLN A 315 -13.41 32.53 6.84
N VAL A 316 -12.80 32.46 8.03
CA VAL A 316 -11.87 31.42 8.47
C VAL A 316 -12.20 30.98 9.90
N MET A 317 -11.81 29.76 10.24
CA MET A 317 -11.84 29.27 11.61
C MET A 317 -10.64 29.81 12.41
N ALA A 318 -10.90 30.28 13.61
CA ALA A 318 -9.86 30.78 14.50
C ALA A 318 -10.03 30.25 15.92
N TRP A 319 -8.90 30.00 16.57
CA TRP A 319 -8.77 29.67 17.98
C TRP A 319 -7.68 30.58 18.58
N ASP A 320 -7.94 31.17 19.73
CA ASP A 320 -7.02 32.11 20.40
C ASP A 320 -6.47 33.22 19.44
N ASN A 321 -7.38 33.82 18.66
CA ASN A 321 -7.06 34.83 17.64
C ASN A 321 -6.04 34.40 16.58
N LYS A 322 -5.90 33.09 16.32
CA LYS A 322 -5.04 32.55 15.26
C LYS A 322 -5.88 31.67 14.33
N VAL A 323 -5.59 31.76 13.05
CA VAL A 323 -6.22 30.85 12.07
C VAL A 323 -5.76 29.44 12.34
N ILE A 324 -6.71 28.50 12.43
CA ILE A 324 -6.43 27.11 12.78
C ILE A 324 -6.04 26.28 11.56
N ASN A 325 -5.34 25.17 11.83
CA ASN A 325 -5.16 24.10 10.86
C ASN A 325 -6.47 23.29 10.77
N ALA A 326 -7.41 23.77 9.97
CA ALA A 326 -8.76 23.19 9.86
C ALA A 326 -8.72 21.92 8.99
N ARG A 327 -8.16 20.83 9.54
CA ARG A 327 -8.13 19.51 8.90
C ARG A 327 -9.56 18.97 8.74
N PHE A 328 -9.77 18.18 7.69
CA PHE A 328 -11.04 17.52 7.42
C PHE A 328 -10.81 16.11 6.86
N THR A 329 -11.82 15.28 6.92
CA THR A 329 -11.81 13.90 6.46
C THR A 329 -13.13 13.59 5.79
N SER A 330 -13.17 12.62 4.88
CA SER A 330 -14.42 12.23 4.25
C SER A 330 -15.44 11.69 5.26
N SER A 331 -15.00 10.72 6.08
CA SER A 331 -15.83 10.15 7.15
C SER A 331 -14.94 9.66 8.29
N SER A 332 -15.30 9.97 9.53
CA SER A 332 -14.68 9.33 10.70
C SER A 332 -15.23 7.91 10.90
N GLY A 333 -14.70 7.19 11.88
CA GLY A 333 -15.23 5.89 12.30
C GLY A 333 -16.44 5.95 13.24
N GLY A 334 -17.12 7.10 13.34
CA GLY A 334 -18.23 7.37 14.24
C GLY A 334 -17.89 8.35 15.38
N ARG A 335 -16.61 8.64 15.57
CA ARG A 335 -16.04 9.68 16.42
C ARG A 335 -14.79 10.21 15.76
N THR A 336 -14.57 11.52 15.72
CA THR A 336 -13.38 12.09 15.11
C THR A 336 -12.13 11.79 15.93
N GLU A 337 -10.95 11.92 15.28
CA GLU A 337 -9.65 11.64 15.89
C GLU A 337 -8.99 12.92 16.40
N SER A 338 -8.13 12.79 17.41
CA SER A 338 -7.25 13.87 17.84
C SER A 338 -6.06 14.04 16.88
N ASN A 339 -5.51 15.25 16.82
CA ASN A 339 -4.41 15.52 15.91
C ASN A 339 -3.11 14.78 16.28
N ASP A 340 -2.86 14.58 17.57
CA ASP A 340 -1.67 13.88 18.08
C ASP A 340 -1.75 12.37 17.86
N ALA A 341 -2.91 11.76 18.02
CA ALA A 341 -3.09 10.34 17.70
C ALA A 341 -2.85 10.04 16.21
N SER A 342 -3.11 11.03 15.32
CA SER A 342 -2.78 10.93 13.89
C SER A 342 -1.31 11.24 13.55
N GLY A 343 -0.44 11.38 14.55
CA GLY A 343 0.99 11.67 14.38
C GLY A 343 1.34 13.17 14.30
N GLY A 344 0.37 14.07 14.50
CA GLY A 344 0.58 15.50 14.56
C GLY A 344 0.92 16.01 15.97
N VAL A 345 1.04 17.32 16.12
CA VAL A 345 1.16 17.96 17.45
C VAL A 345 -0.24 18.19 18.01
N ALA A 346 -0.46 17.90 19.29
CA ALA A 346 -1.74 18.12 19.97
C ALA A 346 -2.26 19.54 19.76
N GLN A 347 -3.53 19.66 19.38
CA GLN A 347 -4.22 20.93 19.15
C GLN A 347 -5.51 20.95 19.96
N ALA A 348 -5.73 21.99 20.74
CA ALA A 348 -6.88 22.11 21.61
C ALA A 348 -8.24 22.09 20.87
N TYR A 349 -8.23 22.41 19.60
CA TYR A 349 -9.42 22.44 18.74
C TYR A 349 -9.57 21.21 17.82
N LEU A 350 -8.61 20.28 17.82
CA LEU A 350 -8.66 19.01 17.06
C LEU A 350 -8.66 17.84 18.06
N VAL A 351 -9.76 17.69 18.73
CA VAL A 351 -10.03 16.63 19.73
C VAL A 351 -11.12 15.70 19.23
N PRO A 352 -11.24 14.49 19.81
CA PRO A 352 -12.31 13.57 19.43
C PRO A 352 -13.70 14.14 19.77
N VAL A 353 -14.57 14.25 18.76
CA VAL A 353 -15.98 14.64 18.92
C VAL A 353 -16.89 13.57 18.34
N ASP A 354 -18.13 13.50 18.80
CA ASP A 354 -19.13 12.56 18.30
C ASP A 354 -19.44 12.83 16.82
N ASP A 355 -19.40 11.79 15.99
CA ASP A 355 -19.71 11.83 14.56
C ASP A 355 -20.67 10.69 14.17
N SER A 356 -21.43 10.18 15.15
CA SER A 356 -22.40 9.10 14.96
C SER A 356 -23.46 9.42 13.90
N ALA A 357 -23.76 10.71 13.72
CA ALA A 357 -24.67 11.19 12.67
C ALA A 357 -24.20 10.79 11.25
N ALA A 358 -22.89 10.76 11.00
CA ALA A 358 -22.30 10.31 9.74
C ALA A 358 -22.60 8.84 9.40
N HIS A 359 -22.91 8.03 10.40
CA HIS A 359 -23.15 6.59 10.27
C HIS A 359 -24.63 6.21 10.26
N THR A 360 -25.53 7.19 10.21
CA THR A 360 -26.96 6.94 10.04
C THR A 360 -27.31 6.65 8.59
N SER A 361 -28.41 5.93 8.35
CA SER A 361 -28.89 5.69 6.99
C SER A 361 -29.25 6.98 6.23
N ALA A 362 -29.66 8.03 6.97
CA ALA A 362 -29.97 9.35 6.42
C ALA A 362 -28.74 10.06 5.83
N ALA A 363 -27.56 9.82 6.38
CA ALA A 363 -26.32 10.42 5.86
C ALA A 363 -25.93 9.93 4.47
N ALA A 364 -26.48 8.79 4.02
CA ALA A 364 -26.10 8.11 2.77
C ALA A 364 -24.57 8.01 2.58
N ASN A 365 -23.87 7.72 3.68
CA ASN A 365 -22.44 7.57 3.76
C ASN A 365 -22.02 6.17 3.29
N PRO A 366 -21.26 6.02 2.19
CA PRO A 366 -20.81 4.72 1.71
C PRO A 366 -19.68 4.12 2.56
N PHE A 367 -19.09 4.89 3.48
CA PHE A 367 -17.92 4.51 4.29
C PHE A 367 -18.29 4.10 5.73
N THR A 368 -19.56 3.75 5.97
CA THR A 368 -20.00 3.25 7.28
C THR A 368 -19.36 1.93 7.64
N THR A 369 -19.05 1.11 6.63
CA THR A 369 -18.30 -0.15 6.78
C THR A 369 -17.44 -0.39 5.54
N TRP A 370 -16.30 -1.05 5.75
CA TRP A 370 -15.45 -1.53 4.68
C TRP A 370 -14.73 -2.81 5.10
N THR A 371 -14.28 -3.60 4.15
CA THR A 371 -13.43 -4.77 4.37
C THR A 371 -12.28 -4.78 3.38
N ALA A 372 -11.12 -5.28 3.82
CA ALA A 372 -9.96 -5.49 2.97
C ALA A 372 -9.27 -6.80 3.38
N SER A 373 -8.83 -7.58 2.41
CA SER A 373 -7.99 -8.76 2.65
C SER A 373 -6.57 -8.47 2.21
N VAL A 374 -5.62 -8.80 3.06
CA VAL A 374 -4.19 -8.57 2.82
C VAL A 374 -3.43 -9.83 3.20
N ASP A 375 -2.51 -10.24 2.35
CA ASP A 375 -1.59 -11.31 2.69
C ASP A 375 -0.74 -10.94 3.92
N GLN A 376 -0.70 -11.82 4.91
CA GLN A 376 -0.01 -11.60 6.18
C GLN A 376 1.48 -11.35 5.99
N GLN A 377 2.12 -12.05 5.04
CA GLN A 377 3.55 -11.91 4.81
C GLN A 377 3.90 -10.60 4.08
N SER A 378 2.99 -10.11 3.24
CA SER A 378 3.10 -8.77 2.65
C SER A 378 3.16 -7.69 3.72
N LEU A 379 2.30 -7.76 4.75
CA LEU A 379 2.40 -6.86 5.91
C LEU A 379 3.73 -7.06 6.65
N GLY A 380 4.14 -8.31 6.87
CA GLY A 380 5.41 -8.64 7.53
C GLY A 380 6.62 -8.03 6.83
N GLY A 381 6.68 -8.15 5.51
CA GLY A 381 7.76 -7.62 4.68
C GLY A 381 7.99 -6.11 4.83
N PHE A 382 6.93 -5.31 4.97
CA PHE A 382 7.04 -3.87 5.23
C PHE A 382 7.76 -3.55 6.55
N TYR A 383 7.61 -4.41 7.55
CA TYR A 383 8.22 -4.22 8.87
C TYR A 383 9.51 -5.05 9.06
N GLY A 384 10.02 -5.65 7.98
CA GLY A 384 11.30 -6.38 7.98
C GLY A 384 11.22 -7.80 8.56
N PHE A 385 10.02 -8.34 8.76
CA PHE A 385 9.87 -9.75 9.11
C PHE A 385 10.18 -10.63 7.90
N SER A 386 11.04 -11.62 8.09
CA SER A 386 11.16 -12.75 7.15
C SER A 386 9.97 -13.70 7.27
N TRP A 387 9.29 -13.65 8.40
CA TRP A 387 8.08 -14.41 8.68
C TRP A 387 7.25 -13.68 9.75
N LEU A 388 5.99 -13.38 9.46
CA LEU A 388 5.04 -12.78 10.41
C LEU A 388 4.05 -13.85 10.89
N ASN A 389 4.04 -14.12 12.21
CA ASN A 389 3.21 -15.18 12.80
C ASN A 389 1.87 -14.68 13.30
N ASP A 390 1.86 -13.48 13.93
CA ASP A 390 0.70 -12.97 14.64
C ASP A 390 0.60 -11.45 14.51
N VAL A 391 -0.64 -10.98 14.34
CA VAL A 391 -0.98 -9.56 14.22
C VAL A 391 -2.20 -9.29 15.09
N ARG A 392 -2.06 -8.35 16.04
CA ARG A 392 -3.16 -8.04 16.98
C ARG A 392 -3.28 -6.54 17.23
N VAL A 393 -4.51 -6.05 17.25
CA VAL A 393 -4.83 -4.74 17.83
C VAL A 393 -4.70 -4.88 19.35
N THR A 394 -3.82 -4.09 19.97
CA THR A 394 -3.57 -4.14 21.42
C THR A 394 -4.09 -2.94 22.16
N ASP A 395 -4.29 -1.82 21.47
CA ASP A 395 -4.81 -0.60 22.10
C ASP A 395 -5.57 0.27 21.08
N ARG A 396 -6.52 1.08 21.59
CA ARG A 396 -7.33 2.01 20.81
C ARG A 396 -7.28 3.41 21.40
N ASN A 397 -7.35 4.40 20.54
CA ASN A 397 -7.50 5.80 20.90
C ASN A 397 -8.92 6.08 21.42
N GLU A 398 -9.13 7.24 22.04
CA GLU A 398 -10.44 7.69 22.51
C GLU A 398 -11.51 7.71 21.39
N SER A 399 -11.09 7.96 20.17
CA SER A 399 -11.94 7.93 18.97
C SER A 399 -12.46 6.55 18.60
N GLY A 400 -11.83 5.48 19.10
CA GLY A 400 -12.03 4.09 18.67
C GLY A 400 -11.10 3.65 17.56
N SER A 401 -10.30 4.54 16.97
CA SER A 401 -9.26 4.17 16.00
C SER A 401 -8.19 3.30 16.66
N VAL A 402 -7.45 2.53 15.86
CA VAL A 402 -6.38 1.66 16.36
C VAL A 402 -5.18 2.50 16.78
N ALA A 403 -4.85 2.48 18.08
CA ALA A 403 -3.67 3.12 18.63
C ALA A 403 -2.42 2.27 18.38
N THR A 404 -2.50 0.98 18.70
CA THR A 404 -1.34 0.09 18.63
C THR A 404 -1.69 -1.25 18.00
N VAL A 405 -0.86 -1.69 17.08
CA VAL A 405 -0.85 -3.05 16.50
C VAL A 405 0.45 -3.72 16.92
N SER A 406 0.35 -4.91 17.49
CA SER A 406 1.49 -5.76 17.84
C SER A 406 1.72 -6.80 16.75
N LEU A 407 2.96 -6.89 16.27
CA LEU A 407 3.43 -7.79 15.23
C LEU A 407 4.44 -8.76 15.86
N HIS A 408 4.24 -10.07 15.69
CA HIS A 408 5.15 -11.08 16.19
C HIS A 408 5.58 -11.99 15.05
N GLY A 409 6.86 -12.30 14.96
CA GLY A 409 7.37 -13.10 13.87
C GLY A 409 8.86 -13.36 13.98
N ILE A 410 9.50 -13.56 12.83
CA ILE A 410 10.94 -13.83 12.70
C ILE A 410 11.57 -12.70 11.89
N ILE A 411 12.62 -12.07 12.44
CA ILE A 411 13.48 -11.11 11.76
C ILE A 411 14.91 -11.66 11.80
N SER A 412 15.54 -11.83 10.62
CA SER A 412 16.91 -12.36 10.50
C SER A 412 17.11 -13.68 11.27
N GLY A 413 16.15 -14.61 11.13
CA GLY A 413 16.18 -15.94 11.75
C GLY A 413 15.93 -15.96 13.26
N ARG A 414 15.53 -14.83 13.89
CA ARG A 414 15.28 -14.74 15.34
C ARG A 414 13.85 -14.29 15.64
N PRO A 415 13.21 -14.84 16.68
CA PRO A 415 11.92 -14.33 17.16
C PRO A 415 11.99 -12.84 17.47
N ALA A 416 11.04 -12.08 16.95
CA ALA A 416 10.95 -10.63 17.13
C ALA A 416 9.52 -10.22 17.41
N ARG A 417 9.39 -9.12 18.16
CA ARG A 417 8.13 -8.42 18.39
C ARG A 417 8.32 -6.95 18.07
N LEU A 418 7.42 -6.41 17.25
CA LEU A 418 7.36 -4.97 16.97
C LEU A 418 5.97 -4.45 17.33
N SER A 419 5.91 -3.17 17.68
CA SER A 419 4.65 -2.45 17.83
C SER A 419 4.63 -1.30 16.83
N THR A 420 3.50 -1.09 16.18
CA THR A 420 3.27 -0.01 15.23
C THR A 420 1.91 0.63 15.49
N THR A 421 1.63 1.77 14.85
CA THR A 421 0.33 2.45 15.01
C THR A 421 -0.67 1.97 13.95
N GLY A 422 -1.96 2.07 14.24
CA GLY A 422 -3.02 1.81 13.25
C GLY A 422 -2.90 2.72 12.03
N PHE A 423 -2.44 3.96 12.21
CA PHE A 423 -2.15 4.88 11.10
C PHE A 423 -1.02 4.36 10.20
N SER A 424 0.07 3.84 10.79
CA SER A 424 1.16 3.25 10.02
C SER A 424 0.69 2.02 9.23
N VAL A 425 -0.10 1.14 9.85
CA VAL A 425 -0.69 -0.02 9.15
C VAL A 425 -1.61 0.43 8.00
N ARG A 426 -2.47 1.44 8.26
CA ARG A 426 -3.32 2.03 7.23
C ARG A 426 -2.49 2.53 6.04
N ASP A 427 -1.47 3.31 6.28
CA ASP A 427 -0.67 3.96 5.23
C ASP A 427 0.14 2.92 4.43
N VAL A 428 0.72 1.93 5.09
CA VAL A 428 1.49 0.84 4.47
C VAL A 428 0.61 -0.04 3.58
N LEU A 429 -0.61 -0.35 4.03
CA LEU A 429 -1.53 -1.24 3.33
C LEU A 429 -2.54 -0.50 2.43
N GLY A 430 -2.57 0.84 2.46
CA GLY A 430 -3.57 1.63 1.74
C GLY A 430 -5.00 1.41 2.24
N LEU A 431 -5.19 1.16 3.54
CA LEU A 431 -6.52 0.95 4.11
C LEU A 431 -7.32 2.26 4.13
N PRO A 432 -8.66 2.20 4.04
CA PRO A 432 -9.51 3.39 4.01
C PRO A 432 -9.35 4.30 5.23
N SER A 433 -9.20 3.73 6.41
CA SER A 433 -9.14 4.49 7.68
C SER A 433 -8.37 3.72 8.76
N PRO A 434 -7.98 4.37 9.88
CA PRO A 434 -7.38 3.69 11.03
C PRO A 434 -8.41 3.03 11.99
N TYR A 435 -9.70 3.05 11.65
CA TYR A 435 -10.77 2.46 12.47
C TYR A 435 -11.08 1.05 11.98
N PHE A 436 -10.32 0.05 12.45
CA PHE A 436 -10.47 -1.33 11.99
C PHE A 436 -10.29 -2.36 13.10
N ASP A 437 -10.81 -3.55 12.82
CA ASP A 437 -10.50 -4.81 13.49
C ASP A 437 -9.72 -5.71 12.53
N ILE A 438 -8.95 -6.66 13.07
CA ILE A 438 -8.18 -7.62 12.30
C ILE A 438 -8.66 -9.02 12.67
N GLU A 439 -9.14 -9.76 11.67
CA GLU A 439 -9.42 -11.18 11.76
C GLU A 439 -8.30 -11.93 11.03
N VAL A 440 -7.62 -12.82 11.75
CA VAL A 440 -6.65 -13.74 11.17
C VAL A 440 -7.41 -14.99 10.73
N ARG A 441 -7.47 -15.27 9.45
CA ARG A 441 -8.03 -16.52 8.94
C ARG A 441 -6.95 -17.59 8.98
N PRO A 442 -7.07 -18.60 9.86
CA PRO A 442 -6.06 -19.65 9.93
C PRO A 442 -6.07 -20.46 8.62
N ARG A 443 -4.91 -20.73 8.06
CA ARG A 443 -4.75 -21.62 6.92
C ARG A 443 -5.22 -23.04 7.25
N PHE A 444 -4.99 -23.48 8.49
CA PHE A 444 -5.40 -24.78 8.98
C PHE A 444 -6.39 -24.61 10.12
N THR A 445 -7.60 -25.15 9.98
CA THR A 445 -8.69 -25.01 10.95
C THR A 445 -8.43 -25.74 12.26
N ASP A 446 -7.53 -26.71 12.28
CA ASP A 446 -7.12 -27.52 13.42
C ASP A 446 -5.83 -27.00 14.11
N VAL A 447 -5.29 -25.87 13.67
CA VAL A 447 -4.17 -25.17 14.30
C VAL A 447 -4.70 -23.90 14.96
N ALA A 448 -4.83 -23.93 16.28
CA ALA A 448 -5.29 -22.78 17.04
C ALA A 448 -4.32 -21.59 16.91
N PRO A 449 -4.78 -20.33 16.94
CA PRO A 449 -3.92 -19.14 16.81
C PRO A 449 -2.80 -19.06 17.85
N ASP A 450 -3.00 -19.69 19.02
CA ASP A 450 -2.04 -19.77 20.12
C ASP A 450 -1.31 -21.13 20.19
N HIS A 451 -1.41 -21.95 19.13
CA HIS A 451 -0.73 -23.24 19.08
C HIS A 451 0.78 -23.04 19.20
N PRO A 452 1.49 -23.81 20.08
CA PRO A 452 2.92 -23.60 20.36
C PRO A 452 3.84 -23.71 19.14
N PHE A 453 3.41 -24.42 18.08
CA PHE A 453 4.12 -24.55 16.81
C PHE A 453 3.37 -23.91 15.65
N GLY A 454 2.40 -23.02 15.91
CA GLY A 454 1.57 -22.40 14.87
C GLY A 454 2.39 -21.67 13.80
N GLY A 455 3.41 -20.93 14.22
CA GLY A 455 4.31 -20.22 13.32
C GLY A 455 5.12 -21.14 12.42
N GLU A 456 5.71 -22.19 13.00
CA GLU A 456 6.51 -23.14 12.24
C GLU A 456 5.66 -23.98 11.26
N ILE A 457 4.44 -24.33 11.66
CA ILE A 457 3.47 -25.03 10.79
C ILE A 457 3.13 -24.18 9.57
N LEU A 458 2.80 -22.92 9.79
CA LEU A 458 2.52 -21.98 8.70
C LEU A 458 3.77 -21.77 7.82
N GLY A 459 4.96 -21.63 8.45
CA GLY A 459 6.22 -21.52 7.73
C GLY A 459 6.49 -22.67 6.76
N LEU A 460 6.29 -23.91 7.18
CA LEU A 460 6.43 -25.07 6.29
C LEU A 460 5.42 -25.06 5.14
N ALA A 461 4.21 -24.59 5.42
CA ALA A 461 3.18 -24.53 4.41
C ALA A 461 3.50 -23.51 3.31
N GLU A 462 4.07 -22.35 3.68
CA GLU A 462 4.45 -21.32 2.71
C GLU A 462 5.71 -21.65 1.93
N LEU A 463 6.64 -22.34 2.55
CA LEU A 463 7.79 -22.90 1.83
C LEU A 463 7.40 -24.05 0.90
N GLY A 464 6.10 -24.42 0.82
CA GLY A 464 5.63 -25.53 -0.01
C GLY A 464 6.06 -26.90 0.50
N ILE A 465 6.63 -26.97 1.71
CA ILE A 465 7.11 -28.23 2.31
C ILE A 465 5.95 -29.09 2.75
N THR A 466 4.83 -28.49 3.16
CA THR A 466 3.60 -29.20 3.54
C THR A 466 2.36 -28.58 2.89
N SER A 467 1.41 -29.44 2.50
CA SER A 467 0.05 -29.07 2.12
C SER A 467 -0.99 -29.38 3.21
N GLY A 468 -0.56 -29.93 4.34
CA GLY A 468 -1.45 -30.40 5.40
C GLY A 468 -1.64 -31.92 5.39
N CYS A 469 -2.65 -32.39 6.12
CA CYS A 469 -3.06 -33.81 6.18
C CYS A 469 -4.44 -34.05 5.54
N GLY A 470 -5.10 -32.97 5.09
CA GLY A 470 -6.42 -32.96 4.45
C GLY A 470 -6.79 -31.54 4.07
N ALA A 471 -8.00 -31.34 3.54
CA ALA A 471 -8.49 -30.01 3.23
C ALA A 471 -8.50 -29.14 4.51
N ASP A 472 -7.78 -28.03 4.48
CA ASP A 472 -7.69 -27.04 5.58
C ASP A 472 -7.30 -27.61 6.96
N MET A 473 -6.59 -28.75 7.00
CA MET A 473 -6.13 -29.40 8.23
C MET A 473 -4.64 -29.72 8.17
N PHE A 474 -3.90 -29.46 9.25
CA PHE A 474 -2.48 -29.82 9.41
C PHE A 474 -2.26 -31.08 10.22
N CYS A 475 -3.17 -31.45 11.11
CA CYS A 475 -3.07 -32.56 12.07
C CYS A 475 -1.85 -32.46 13.01
N PRO A 476 -1.70 -31.37 13.78
CA PRO A 476 -0.46 -31.08 14.52
C PRO A 476 -0.09 -32.13 15.57
N SER A 477 -1.08 -32.81 16.14
CA SER A 477 -0.88 -33.83 17.19
C SER A 477 -0.68 -35.25 16.65
N ARG A 478 -0.79 -35.46 15.32
CA ARG A 478 -0.57 -36.79 14.71
C ARG A 478 0.92 -37.05 14.58
N SER A 479 1.36 -38.28 14.89
CA SER A 479 2.74 -38.69 14.68
C SER A 479 3.11 -38.68 13.19
N VAL A 480 4.35 -38.28 12.89
CA VAL A 480 4.90 -38.30 11.52
C VAL A 480 5.39 -39.69 11.20
N THR A 481 5.01 -40.22 10.04
CA THR A 481 5.56 -41.48 9.54
C THR A 481 6.92 -41.27 8.86
N ARG A 482 7.71 -42.33 8.70
CA ARG A 482 9.03 -42.27 8.02
C ARG A 482 8.88 -41.90 6.55
N GLY A 483 7.80 -42.35 5.88
CA GLY A 483 7.48 -41.94 4.51
C GLY A 483 7.14 -40.46 4.41
N GLU A 484 6.30 -39.95 5.30
CA GLU A 484 6.03 -38.49 5.39
C GLU A 484 7.31 -37.67 5.66
N MET A 485 8.19 -38.18 6.51
CA MET A 485 9.46 -37.53 6.81
C MET A 485 10.36 -37.43 5.58
N ALA A 486 10.40 -38.49 4.74
CA ALA A 486 11.13 -38.48 3.48
C ALA A 486 10.63 -37.34 2.57
N ALA A 487 9.30 -37.22 2.41
CA ALA A 487 8.68 -36.18 1.61
C ALA A 487 8.98 -34.76 2.16
N PHE A 488 8.96 -34.59 3.48
CA PHE A 488 9.31 -33.28 4.09
C PHE A 488 10.78 -32.91 3.85
N LEU A 489 11.71 -33.84 3.97
CA LEU A 489 13.13 -33.59 3.73
C LEU A 489 13.46 -33.28 2.28
N VAL A 490 12.87 -34.04 1.33
CA VAL A 490 13.02 -33.78 -0.10
C VAL A 490 12.59 -32.37 -0.45
N ARG A 491 11.44 -31.93 0.05
CA ARG A 491 10.92 -30.58 -0.21
C ARG A 491 11.69 -29.50 0.53
N ALA A 492 12.10 -29.75 1.77
CA ALA A 492 12.87 -28.79 2.55
C ALA A 492 14.26 -28.50 1.96
N LEU A 493 14.85 -29.49 1.29
CA LEU A 493 16.17 -29.39 0.67
C LEU A 493 16.11 -29.14 -0.84
N ASP A 494 14.91 -29.00 -1.40
CA ASP A 494 14.66 -28.82 -2.84
C ASP A 494 15.37 -29.92 -3.69
N LEU A 495 15.31 -31.17 -3.22
CA LEU A 495 15.97 -32.28 -3.91
C LEU A 495 15.15 -32.71 -5.14
N VAL A 496 15.85 -32.93 -6.24
CA VAL A 496 15.23 -33.50 -7.44
C VAL A 496 14.97 -35.00 -7.22
N LEU A 497 13.72 -35.42 -7.42
CA LEU A 497 13.36 -36.83 -7.30
C LEU A 497 14.18 -37.69 -8.27
N GLN A 498 14.80 -38.77 -7.78
CA GLN A 498 15.64 -39.68 -8.53
C GLN A 498 15.27 -41.14 -8.24
N PRO A 499 14.23 -41.69 -8.87
CA PRO A 499 13.72 -43.05 -8.62
C PRO A 499 14.46 -44.11 -9.45
N GLU A 500 15.78 -44.03 -9.62
CA GLU A 500 16.54 -44.97 -10.48
C GLU A 500 17.05 -46.23 -9.76
N GLU A 501 17.08 -46.24 -8.44
CA GLU A 501 17.51 -47.38 -7.61
C GLU A 501 16.42 -47.68 -6.59
N ASP A 502 15.92 -48.90 -6.58
CA ASP A 502 14.92 -49.40 -5.63
C ASP A 502 15.57 -50.38 -4.62
N PRO A 503 16.21 -49.84 -3.54
CA PRO A 503 16.90 -50.68 -2.57
C PRO A 503 15.99 -51.27 -1.49
N PHE A 504 14.76 -50.77 -1.35
CA PHE A 504 13.85 -51.18 -0.31
C PHE A 504 12.65 -51.92 -0.92
N THR A 505 12.25 -53.03 -0.32
CA THR A 505 11.19 -53.91 -0.83
C THR A 505 9.83 -53.69 -0.16
N ASP A 506 9.76 -52.79 0.79
CA ASP A 506 8.54 -52.51 1.59
C ASP A 506 7.93 -51.11 1.31
N ASP A 507 8.47 -50.39 0.34
CA ASP A 507 7.98 -49.08 -0.08
C ASP A 507 7.35 -49.06 -1.49
N ASP A 508 7.41 -50.17 -2.28
CA ASP A 508 6.84 -50.31 -3.63
C ASP A 508 5.38 -49.81 -3.79
N ASN A 509 4.61 -49.82 -2.74
CA ASN A 509 3.22 -49.34 -2.76
C ASN A 509 3.04 -48.05 -1.94
N SER A 510 4.12 -47.43 -1.47
CA SER A 510 4.09 -46.18 -0.75
C SER A 510 3.91 -45.01 -1.71
N VAL A 511 3.06 -44.05 -1.35
CA VAL A 511 2.95 -42.80 -2.09
C VAL A 511 4.21 -41.93 -1.97
N PHE A 512 5.16 -42.31 -1.12
CA PHE A 512 6.42 -41.65 -0.85
C PHE A 512 7.65 -42.40 -1.39
N GLU A 513 7.45 -43.46 -2.21
CA GLU A 513 8.51 -44.30 -2.78
C GLU A 513 9.65 -43.44 -3.38
N ALA A 514 9.30 -42.52 -4.30
CA ALA A 514 10.29 -41.67 -4.96
C ALA A 514 11.08 -40.74 -3.99
N GLU A 515 10.44 -40.21 -2.95
CA GLU A 515 11.08 -39.44 -1.91
C GLU A 515 11.98 -40.30 -1.01
N ILE A 516 11.57 -41.52 -0.70
CA ILE A 516 12.34 -42.49 0.09
C ILE A 516 13.63 -42.85 -0.64
N GLU A 517 13.57 -43.20 -1.90
CA GLU A 517 14.70 -43.50 -2.75
C GLU A 517 15.64 -42.28 -2.88
N THR A 518 15.08 -41.09 -3.08
CA THR A 518 15.84 -39.83 -3.16
C THR A 518 16.64 -39.59 -1.89
N ILE A 519 16.07 -39.68 -0.69
CA ILE A 519 16.82 -39.48 0.56
C ILE A 519 17.82 -40.61 0.83
N ARG A 520 17.59 -41.81 0.31
CA ARG A 520 18.56 -42.91 0.34
C ARG A 520 19.79 -42.59 -0.49
N LEU A 521 19.58 -42.14 -1.72
CA LEU A 521 20.65 -41.75 -2.66
C LEU A 521 21.52 -40.63 -2.09
N HIS A 522 20.92 -39.69 -1.39
CA HIS A 522 21.63 -38.59 -0.73
C HIS A 522 22.27 -38.96 0.62
N GLY A 523 22.20 -40.25 1.01
CA GLY A 523 22.81 -40.72 2.26
C GLY A 523 22.11 -40.24 3.54
N ILE A 524 20.91 -39.71 3.43
CA ILE A 524 20.12 -39.17 4.57
C ILE A 524 19.55 -40.34 5.38
N THR A 525 19.19 -41.44 4.71
CA THR A 525 18.68 -42.68 5.35
C THR A 525 19.50 -43.90 5.00
N VAL A 526 19.46 -44.90 5.89
CA VAL A 526 20.00 -46.26 5.66
C VAL A 526 18.91 -47.32 5.73
N GLY A 527 17.64 -46.92 5.90
CA GLY A 527 16.52 -47.82 6.14
C GLY A 527 16.35 -48.20 7.63
N CYS A 528 15.33 -49.04 7.92
CA CYS A 528 15.20 -49.71 9.21
C CYS A 528 15.93 -51.04 9.21
N THR A 529 16.14 -51.61 8.02
CA THR A 529 17.10 -52.71 7.72
C THR A 529 17.79 -52.37 6.39
N PRO A 530 18.80 -53.15 5.95
CA PRO A 530 19.43 -52.91 4.65
C PRO A 530 18.48 -52.97 3.44
N THR A 531 17.34 -53.64 3.56
CA THR A 531 16.35 -53.90 2.47
C THR A 531 14.95 -53.41 2.79
N THR A 532 14.73 -52.72 3.90
CA THR A 532 13.41 -52.17 4.28
C THR A 532 13.52 -50.76 4.82
N PHE A 533 12.59 -49.91 4.44
CA PHE A 533 12.53 -48.50 4.91
C PHE A 533 11.52 -48.29 6.04
N CYS A 534 10.50 -49.15 6.15
CA CYS A 534 9.40 -49.06 7.11
C CYS A 534 8.58 -47.77 6.97
N PRO A 535 7.99 -47.45 5.80
CA PRO A 535 7.40 -46.13 5.51
C PRO A 535 6.27 -45.75 6.45
N GLU A 536 5.48 -46.68 6.95
CA GLU A 536 4.32 -46.44 7.83
C GLU A 536 4.69 -46.33 9.32
N GLN A 537 5.94 -46.62 9.69
CA GLN A 537 6.38 -46.49 11.08
C GLN A 537 6.53 -45.05 11.49
N SER A 538 6.04 -44.70 12.71
CA SER A 538 6.25 -43.39 13.30
C SER A 538 7.73 -43.10 13.56
N VAL A 539 8.18 -41.88 13.25
CA VAL A 539 9.56 -41.43 13.51
C VAL A 539 9.71 -41.12 14.99
N LYS A 540 10.76 -41.63 15.62
CA LYS A 540 11.15 -41.30 16.98
C LYS A 540 12.07 -40.06 16.99
N ARG A 541 12.09 -39.34 18.14
CA ARG A 541 12.88 -38.12 18.28
C ARG A 541 14.37 -38.36 18.05
N GLY A 542 14.93 -39.50 18.49
CA GLY A 542 16.33 -39.87 18.20
C GLY A 542 16.57 -40.09 16.70
N GLU A 543 15.67 -40.77 16.01
CA GLU A 543 15.72 -40.96 14.55
C GLU A 543 15.62 -39.61 13.81
N MET A 544 14.76 -38.70 14.29
CA MET A 544 14.62 -37.35 13.77
C MET A 544 15.96 -36.59 13.84
N ALA A 545 16.66 -36.68 14.96
CA ALA A 545 17.98 -36.05 15.11
C ALA A 545 18.95 -36.55 14.02
N ALA A 546 19.02 -37.88 13.81
CA ALA A 546 19.87 -38.47 12.79
C ALA A 546 19.49 -38.04 11.37
N PHE A 547 18.18 -37.95 11.04
CA PHE A 547 17.71 -37.44 9.75
C PHE A 547 18.14 -35.99 9.53
N LEU A 548 18.00 -35.12 10.52
CA LEU A 548 18.34 -33.70 10.41
C LEU A 548 19.84 -33.48 10.27
N VAL A 549 20.66 -34.17 11.09
CA VAL A 549 22.12 -34.07 11.00
C VAL A 549 22.61 -34.43 9.60
N ARG A 550 22.12 -35.53 9.03
CA ARG A 550 22.54 -35.99 7.71
C ARG A 550 21.97 -35.12 6.59
N ALA A 551 20.72 -34.71 6.70
CA ALA A 551 20.03 -33.89 5.70
C ALA A 551 20.65 -32.49 5.54
N PHE A 552 20.95 -31.85 6.66
CA PHE A 552 21.49 -30.48 6.69
C PHE A 552 23.01 -30.41 6.82
N GLY A 553 23.70 -31.58 6.93
CA GLY A 553 25.16 -31.63 7.04
C GLY A 553 25.71 -31.02 8.33
N PHE A 554 24.95 -31.05 9.41
CA PHE A 554 25.39 -30.53 10.69
C PHE A 554 26.58 -31.35 11.23
N SER A 555 27.53 -30.69 11.87
CA SER A 555 28.73 -31.31 12.40
C SER A 555 28.99 -30.83 13.81
N ALA A 556 29.28 -31.77 14.70
CA ALA A 556 29.67 -31.50 16.08
C ALA A 556 31.05 -30.82 16.23
N ALA A 557 31.79 -30.64 15.15
CA ALA A 557 33.21 -30.16 15.20
C ALA A 557 33.40 -28.77 15.84
N ASN A 558 32.31 -28.01 16.08
CA ASN A 558 32.36 -26.68 16.70
C ASN A 558 31.67 -26.60 18.07
N SER A 559 31.20 -27.71 18.64
CA SER A 559 30.49 -27.69 19.91
C SER A 559 31.43 -27.98 21.08
N SER A 560 31.67 -26.94 21.87
CA SER A 560 32.19 -27.11 23.26
C SER A 560 31.04 -27.43 24.25
N ALA A 561 29.87 -27.81 23.73
CA ALA A 561 28.74 -28.21 24.53
C ALA A 561 29.07 -29.58 25.16
N GLY A 562 29.07 -29.61 26.47
CA GLY A 562 29.12 -30.87 27.21
C GLY A 562 27.79 -31.62 26.98
N ASP A 563 27.72 -32.85 27.45
CA ASP A 563 26.55 -33.68 27.50
C ASP A 563 25.33 -32.90 28.07
N SER A 564 24.33 -32.64 27.19
CA SER A 564 23.19 -31.76 27.48
C SER A 564 21.98 -32.50 28.02
N PHE A 565 21.83 -33.80 27.68
CA PHE A 565 20.67 -34.59 28.03
C PHE A 565 21.07 -35.93 28.64
N ALA A 566 20.53 -36.24 29.83
CA ALA A 566 20.89 -37.46 30.56
C ALA A 566 20.14 -38.72 30.09
N ASP A 567 19.10 -38.56 29.26
CA ASP A 567 18.24 -39.66 28.81
C ASP A 567 18.58 -40.16 27.40
N ASP A 568 19.60 -39.61 26.77
CA ASP A 568 20.11 -40.07 25.48
C ASP A 568 21.45 -40.82 25.63
N ASP A 569 22.04 -40.84 26.84
CA ASP A 569 23.26 -41.56 27.19
C ASP A 569 23.23 -43.02 26.69
N GLY A 570 24.24 -43.38 25.91
CA GLY A 570 24.40 -44.71 25.37
C GLY A 570 23.38 -45.09 24.27
N THR A 571 22.58 -44.17 23.79
CA THR A 571 21.75 -44.37 22.59
C THR A 571 22.60 -44.25 21.33
N VAL A 572 22.21 -44.93 20.25
CA VAL A 572 22.90 -44.80 18.95
C VAL A 572 22.75 -43.41 18.33
N PHE A 573 21.90 -42.55 18.90
CA PHE A 573 21.55 -41.21 18.41
C PHE A 573 22.19 -40.09 19.27
N GLU A 574 22.90 -40.40 20.35
CA GLU A 574 23.49 -39.45 21.28
C GLU A 574 24.28 -38.35 20.56
N ALA A 575 25.21 -38.72 19.66
CA ALA A 575 26.01 -37.76 18.89
C ALA A 575 25.17 -36.87 17.98
N ASP A 576 24.09 -37.39 17.35
CA ASP A 576 23.18 -36.64 16.49
C ASP A 576 22.31 -35.68 17.33
N ILE A 577 21.84 -36.11 18.50
CA ILE A 577 21.05 -35.31 19.45
C ILE A 577 21.87 -34.13 19.96
N GLU A 578 23.09 -34.35 20.42
CA GLU A 578 24.00 -33.29 20.89
C GLU A 578 24.37 -32.32 19.74
N THR A 579 24.48 -32.83 18.51
CA THR A 579 24.74 -31.98 17.33
C THR A 579 23.60 -31.02 17.08
N ILE A 580 22.35 -31.50 17.05
CA ILE A 580 21.18 -30.61 16.82
C ILE A 580 20.88 -29.69 18.01
N ARG A 581 21.35 -30.05 19.21
CA ARG A 581 21.32 -29.18 20.40
C ARG A 581 22.32 -28.04 20.25
N ALA A 582 23.53 -28.33 19.79
CA ALA A 582 24.62 -27.35 19.61
C ALA A 582 24.32 -26.28 18.56
N VAL A 583 23.46 -26.60 17.57
CA VAL A 583 23.01 -25.65 16.53
C VAL A 583 21.60 -25.07 16.81
N ASP A 584 21.11 -25.16 18.03
CA ASP A 584 19.84 -24.62 18.52
C ASP A 584 18.58 -25.14 17.78
N VAL A 585 18.64 -26.28 17.11
CA VAL A 585 17.48 -26.91 16.47
C VAL A 585 16.54 -27.54 17.51
N THR A 586 17.08 -27.97 18.67
CA THR A 586 16.30 -28.51 19.77
C THR A 586 16.64 -27.89 21.12
N SER A 587 15.65 -27.82 22.00
CA SER A 587 15.82 -27.52 23.43
C SER A 587 15.51 -28.72 24.33
N GLY A 588 15.24 -29.89 23.74
CA GLY A 588 14.79 -31.08 24.46
C GLY A 588 13.27 -31.18 24.66
N CYS A 589 12.83 -32.20 25.39
CA CYS A 589 11.46 -32.37 25.89
C CYS A 589 11.33 -31.89 27.35
N GLY A 590 12.46 -31.60 28.01
CA GLY A 590 12.60 -31.09 29.36
C GLY A 590 13.93 -30.37 29.53
N GLN A 591 14.26 -29.90 30.73
CA GLN A 591 15.50 -29.15 30.96
C GLN A 591 16.77 -29.98 30.72
N THR A 592 16.73 -31.29 31.02
CA THR A 592 17.84 -32.22 30.89
C THR A 592 17.42 -33.51 30.18
N SER A 593 16.35 -33.47 29.40
CA SER A 593 15.83 -34.65 28.73
C SER A 593 15.51 -34.35 27.27
N PHE A 594 15.91 -35.23 26.37
CA PHE A 594 15.60 -35.19 24.94
C PHE A 594 14.41 -36.08 24.56
N CYS A 595 14.12 -37.12 25.33
CA CYS A 595 13.10 -38.13 25.07
C CYS A 595 13.33 -38.92 23.75
N PRO A 596 14.46 -39.59 23.54
CA PRO A 596 14.83 -40.17 22.23
C PRO A 596 13.83 -41.20 21.69
N GLN A 597 13.09 -41.89 22.57
CA GLN A 597 12.13 -42.92 22.20
C GLN A 597 10.70 -42.40 21.95
N ALA A 598 10.42 -41.14 22.28
CA ALA A 598 9.11 -40.54 22.00
C ALA A 598 8.89 -40.34 20.50
N GLU A 599 7.67 -40.58 20.05
CA GLU A 599 7.28 -40.30 18.66
C GLU A 599 7.23 -38.78 18.43
N VAL A 600 7.61 -38.35 17.23
CA VAL A 600 7.55 -36.95 16.81
C VAL A 600 6.19 -36.66 16.21
N THR A 601 5.51 -35.66 16.77
CA THR A 601 4.25 -35.16 16.17
C THR A 601 4.53 -34.27 14.95
N ARG A 602 3.55 -34.07 14.07
CA ARG A 602 3.67 -33.18 12.89
C ARG A 602 3.96 -31.74 13.29
N GLY A 603 3.40 -31.27 14.44
CA GLY A 603 3.73 -29.94 14.99
C GLY A 603 5.18 -29.82 15.45
N GLU A 604 5.70 -30.81 16.18
CA GLU A 604 7.10 -30.85 16.59
C GLU A 604 8.05 -30.96 15.37
N MET A 605 7.68 -31.78 14.39
CA MET A 605 8.46 -31.91 13.14
C MET A 605 8.54 -30.55 12.42
N ALA A 606 7.44 -29.77 12.39
CA ALA A 606 7.47 -28.42 11.81
C ALA A 606 8.52 -27.54 12.53
N ALA A 607 8.54 -27.57 13.86
CA ALA A 607 9.53 -26.81 14.64
C ALA A 607 10.97 -27.26 14.36
N PHE A 608 11.21 -28.57 14.29
CA PHE A 608 12.52 -29.10 13.96
C PHE A 608 13.01 -28.64 12.59
N LEU A 609 12.17 -28.77 11.55
CA LEU A 609 12.54 -28.42 10.17
C LEU A 609 12.78 -26.92 10.00
N VAL A 610 11.89 -26.07 10.52
CA VAL A 610 12.06 -24.60 10.41
C VAL A 610 13.34 -24.15 11.11
N ARG A 611 13.65 -24.71 12.29
CA ARG A 611 14.89 -24.37 13.00
C ARG A 611 16.13 -24.92 12.29
N ALA A 612 16.05 -26.11 11.69
CA ALA A 612 17.15 -26.66 10.89
C ALA A 612 17.42 -25.81 9.65
N LEU A 613 16.38 -25.36 8.95
CA LEU A 613 16.49 -24.43 7.81
C LEU A 613 17.08 -23.08 8.21
N ALA A 614 16.80 -22.60 9.42
CA ALA A 614 17.34 -21.34 9.93
C ALA A 614 18.80 -21.46 10.43
N ALA A 615 19.30 -22.68 10.69
CA ALA A 615 20.64 -22.96 11.16
C ALA A 615 21.68 -23.15 10.03
N THR A 616 21.23 -23.27 8.77
CA THR A 616 22.03 -23.36 7.55
C THR A 616 22.19 -21.99 6.89
#